data_9a89c683d580e026828df96347b549ac
#
_entry.id   9a89c683d580e026828df96347b549ac
#
_cell.length_a   1.000
_cell.length_b   1.000
_cell.length_c   1.000
_cell.angle_alpha   90.00
_cell.angle_beta   90.00
_cell.angle_gamma   90.00
#
_symmetry.space_group_name_H-M   'P 1'
#
loop_
_entity.id
_entity.type
_entity.pdbx_description
1 polymer ?
#
loop_
_entity_poly.entity_id
_entity_poly.type
_entity_poly.pdbx_seq_one_letter_code
_entity_poly.pdbx_strand_id
1 'polypeptide(L)'
;MRDRLKTSPRALPMVLRTPSLVLAVLGLVALIALGLRFAGHSVPSAFDAPLLPGPDLVPDPWWYFATAIDFCGEPLGAVLILLLVIGGCLLTHRPRTAVLAVVGCGLTVGVTSVLKPLTGRTIHGSYLSFPSGHTAFATALALTGAYVLAGRLSRFAAVAWTLGLALVSGFLMAWAEVGLGAHYPTDTIGGFAAALAIIPGTAYWIDRIVDH
;
A
#
# COMPACT_ATOMS: atom_id res chain seq x y z
N MET A 1 9.42 -8.17 27.32
CA MET A 1 8.93 -7.75 25.98
C MET A 1 9.10 -8.87 24.94
N ARG A 2 10.29 -9.52 24.88
CA ARG A 2 10.57 -10.60 23.91
C ARG A 2 9.62 -11.80 24.07
N ASP A 3 9.30 -12.21 25.31
CA ASP A 3 8.41 -13.35 25.56
C ASP A 3 6.97 -13.09 25.11
N ARG A 4 6.47 -11.86 25.26
CA ARG A 4 5.16 -11.46 24.76
C ARG A 4 5.08 -11.48 23.23
N LEU A 5 6.19 -11.19 22.55
CA LEU A 5 6.24 -11.30 21.09
C LEU A 5 6.19 -12.76 20.66
N LYS A 6 6.94 -13.66 21.32
CA LYS A 6 6.98 -15.09 20.96
C LYS A 6 5.62 -15.78 21.09
N THR A 7 4.83 -15.44 22.10
CA THR A 7 3.51 -16.03 22.35
C THR A 7 2.36 -15.34 21.57
N SER A 8 2.64 -14.22 20.90
CA SER A 8 1.61 -13.46 20.16
C SER A 8 1.30 -14.07 18.80
N PRO A 9 0.09 -13.82 18.25
CA PRO A 9 -0.25 -14.24 16.89
C PRO A 9 0.76 -13.71 15.86
N ARG A 10 1.03 -14.53 14.83
CA ARG A 10 1.94 -14.19 13.75
C ARG A 10 1.46 -12.95 12.98
N ALA A 11 2.41 -12.15 12.49
CA ALA A 11 2.15 -11.03 11.60
C ALA A 11 1.61 -11.52 10.26
N LEU A 12 2.18 -12.61 9.69
CA LEU A 12 1.69 -13.28 8.50
C LEU A 12 0.95 -14.57 8.90
N PRO A 13 -0.39 -14.61 8.80
CA PRO A 13 -1.16 -15.81 9.08
C PRO A 13 -0.69 -17.01 8.24
N MET A 14 -0.54 -18.18 8.85
CA MET A 14 -0.03 -19.39 8.17
C MET A 14 -0.85 -19.74 6.92
N VAL A 15 -2.16 -19.54 6.99
CA VAL A 15 -3.11 -19.79 5.88
C VAL A 15 -2.80 -18.92 4.65
N LEU A 16 -2.20 -17.75 4.84
CA LEU A 16 -1.84 -16.80 3.78
C LEU A 16 -0.37 -16.88 3.34
N ARG A 17 0.47 -17.68 4.01
CA ARG A 17 1.92 -17.63 3.78
C ARG A 17 2.30 -17.83 2.31
N THR A 18 1.83 -18.89 1.67
CA THR A 18 2.13 -19.15 0.26
C THR A 18 1.49 -18.12 -0.68
N PRO A 19 0.16 -17.84 -0.62
CA PRO A 19 -0.44 -16.87 -1.53
C PRO A 19 0.15 -15.46 -1.37
N SER A 20 0.45 -15.02 -0.15
CA SER A 20 1.06 -13.70 0.07
C SER A 20 2.49 -13.60 -0.48
N LEU A 21 3.29 -14.65 -0.37
CA LEU A 21 4.65 -14.64 -0.95
C LEU A 21 4.61 -14.68 -2.48
N VAL A 22 3.65 -15.40 -3.08
CA VAL A 22 3.42 -15.34 -4.54
C VAL A 22 3.03 -13.93 -4.97
N LEU A 23 2.11 -13.29 -4.25
CA LEU A 23 1.72 -11.90 -4.51
C LEU A 23 2.88 -10.94 -4.35
N ALA A 24 3.79 -11.18 -3.39
CA ALA A 24 4.98 -10.36 -3.22
C ALA A 24 5.91 -10.42 -4.45
N VAL A 25 6.11 -11.60 -4.99
CA VAL A 25 6.91 -11.77 -6.23
C VAL A 25 6.23 -11.09 -7.40
N LEU A 26 4.93 -11.29 -7.59
CA LEU A 26 4.17 -10.65 -8.67
C LEU A 26 4.16 -9.12 -8.53
N GLY A 27 3.99 -8.60 -7.31
CA GLY A 27 4.07 -7.17 -7.01
C GLY A 27 5.46 -6.60 -7.34
N LEU A 28 6.51 -7.29 -6.95
CA LEU A 28 7.88 -6.87 -7.25
C LEU A 28 8.15 -6.83 -8.76
N VAL A 29 7.74 -7.87 -9.49
CA VAL A 29 7.89 -7.93 -10.95
C VAL A 29 7.11 -6.79 -11.61
N ALA A 30 5.86 -6.56 -11.18
CA ALA A 30 5.04 -5.47 -11.72
C ALA A 30 5.65 -4.10 -11.42
N LEU A 31 6.13 -3.87 -10.20
CA LEU A 31 6.77 -2.61 -9.81
C LEU A 31 8.01 -2.31 -10.66
N ILE A 32 8.88 -3.31 -10.85
CA ILE A 32 10.09 -3.18 -11.67
C ILE A 32 9.71 -2.94 -13.13
N ALA A 33 8.81 -3.74 -13.69
CA ALA A 33 8.38 -3.62 -15.08
C ALA A 33 7.78 -2.24 -15.38
N LEU A 34 6.90 -1.73 -14.51
CA LEU A 34 6.32 -0.39 -14.64
C LEU A 34 7.38 0.70 -14.46
N GLY A 35 8.27 0.57 -13.48
CA GLY A 35 9.37 1.51 -13.26
C GLY A 35 10.27 1.64 -14.48
N LEU A 36 10.69 0.52 -15.07
CA LEU A 36 11.49 0.51 -16.30
C LEU A 36 10.69 1.06 -17.50
N ARG A 37 9.41 0.70 -17.61
CA ARG A 37 8.54 1.13 -18.73
C ARG A 37 8.31 2.64 -18.73
N PHE A 38 8.23 3.27 -17.57
CA PHE A 38 7.90 4.69 -17.44
C PHE A 38 9.09 5.56 -17.03
N ALA A 39 10.29 5.01 -16.96
CA ALA A 39 11.48 5.79 -16.62
C ALA A 39 11.68 7.00 -17.55
N GLY A 40 11.81 8.19 -16.95
CA GLY A 40 12.01 9.46 -17.66
C GLY A 40 10.79 10.00 -18.42
N HIS A 41 9.61 9.37 -18.33
CA HIS A 41 8.41 9.86 -19.02
C HIS A 41 7.81 11.07 -18.28
N SER A 42 7.39 12.08 -19.05
CA SER A 42 6.76 13.31 -18.53
C SER A 42 5.33 13.53 -19.05
N VAL A 43 4.80 12.56 -19.79
CA VAL A 43 3.46 12.62 -20.37
C VAL A 43 2.67 11.36 -20.02
N PRO A 44 1.31 11.44 -19.98
CA PRO A 44 0.48 10.27 -19.74
C PRO A 44 0.68 9.23 -20.86
N SER A 45 0.65 7.96 -20.50
CA SER A 45 0.63 6.86 -21.46
C SER A 45 -0.72 6.76 -22.17
N ALA A 46 -0.81 5.96 -23.24
CA ALA A 46 -2.08 5.67 -23.91
C ALA A 46 -3.11 4.99 -22.98
N PHE A 47 -2.65 4.32 -21.91
CA PHE A 47 -3.52 3.78 -20.87
C PHE A 47 -3.97 4.86 -19.88
N ASP A 48 -3.08 5.79 -19.52
CA ASP A 48 -3.38 6.83 -18.55
C ASP A 48 -4.34 7.89 -19.11
N ALA A 49 -4.10 8.33 -20.34
CA ALA A 49 -4.78 9.49 -20.93
C ALA A 49 -6.31 9.44 -20.86
N PRO A 50 -7.00 8.34 -21.20
CA PRO A 50 -8.47 8.28 -21.15
C PRO A 50 -9.03 8.22 -19.73
N LEU A 51 -8.20 7.97 -18.72
CA LEU A 51 -8.59 7.83 -17.30
C LEU A 51 -8.31 9.09 -16.50
N LEU A 52 -7.62 10.07 -17.08
CA LEU A 52 -7.37 11.35 -16.43
C LEU A 52 -8.63 12.21 -16.44
N PRO A 53 -8.90 12.94 -15.35
CA PRO A 53 -10.01 13.90 -15.36
C PRO A 53 -9.77 14.98 -16.41
N GLY A 54 -10.89 15.52 -16.94
CA GLY A 54 -10.83 16.71 -17.80
C GLY A 54 -10.31 17.94 -17.04
N PRO A 55 -10.28 19.10 -17.69
CA PRO A 55 -9.74 20.34 -17.11
C PRO A 55 -10.47 20.78 -15.83
N ASP A 56 -11.69 20.34 -15.62
CA ASP A 56 -12.50 20.68 -14.45
C ASP A 56 -12.26 19.74 -13.25
N LEU A 57 -11.32 18.80 -13.35
CA LEU A 57 -11.03 17.79 -12.33
C LEU A 57 -12.29 17.04 -11.86
N VAL A 58 -12.33 16.64 -10.58
CA VAL A 58 -13.49 15.98 -9.97
C VAL A 58 -14.49 17.06 -9.51
N PRO A 59 -15.75 17.06 -9.98
CA PRO A 59 -16.74 18.06 -9.58
C PRO A 59 -17.22 17.83 -8.14
N ASP A 60 -17.80 18.88 -7.53
CA ASP A 60 -18.53 18.78 -6.27
C ASP A 60 -19.72 17.80 -6.38
N PRO A 61 -20.00 16.98 -5.33
CA PRO A 61 -19.31 16.90 -4.03
C PRO A 61 -18.11 15.95 -4.01
N TRP A 62 -17.78 15.30 -5.10
CA TRP A 62 -16.76 14.25 -5.17
C TRP A 62 -15.36 14.76 -4.87
N TRP A 63 -15.10 16.04 -5.13
CA TRP A 63 -13.84 16.67 -4.76
C TRP A 63 -13.56 16.62 -3.25
N TYR A 64 -14.58 16.85 -2.42
CA TYR A 64 -14.44 16.75 -0.95
C TYR A 64 -14.14 15.32 -0.51
N PHE A 65 -14.76 14.33 -1.14
CA PHE A 65 -14.46 12.91 -0.85
C PHE A 65 -13.06 12.54 -1.29
N ALA A 66 -12.62 12.96 -2.48
CA ALA A 66 -11.27 12.72 -2.96
C ALA A 66 -10.23 13.34 -2.01
N THR A 67 -10.41 14.61 -1.62
CA THR A 67 -9.51 15.30 -0.68
C THR A 67 -9.49 14.62 0.69
N ALA A 68 -10.63 14.13 1.19
CA ALA A 68 -10.67 13.43 2.47
C ALA A 68 -9.94 12.07 2.42
N ILE A 69 -10.04 11.36 1.30
CA ILE A 69 -9.31 10.10 1.08
C ILE A 69 -7.81 10.38 0.93
N ASP A 70 -7.43 11.38 0.13
CA ASP A 70 -6.06 11.81 -0.09
C ASP A 70 -5.37 12.21 1.23
N PHE A 71 -6.09 12.96 2.09
CA PHE A 71 -5.61 13.32 3.42
C PHE A 71 -5.17 12.10 4.25
N CYS A 72 -5.79 10.93 4.05
CA CYS A 72 -5.37 9.70 4.73
C CYS A 72 -3.96 9.24 4.33
N GLY A 73 -3.47 9.65 3.18
CA GLY A 73 -2.11 9.38 2.69
C GLY A 73 -1.12 10.51 2.98
N GLU A 74 -1.60 11.72 3.28
CA GLU A 74 -0.78 12.85 3.69
C GLU A 74 -0.08 12.60 5.03
N PRO A 75 1.09 13.19 5.31
CA PRO A 75 1.90 12.87 6.51
C PRO A 75 1.12 12.90 7.81
N LEU A 76 0.26 13.88 8.03
CA LEU A 76 -0.53 13.98 9.26
C LEU A 76 -1.61 12.90 9.32
N GLY A 77 -2.39 12.72 8.25
CA GLY A 77 -3.43 11.71 8.17
C GLY A 77 -2.85 10.30 8.29
N ALA A 78 -1.75 10.03 7.59
CA ALA A 78 -1.05 8.75 7.65
C ALA A 78 -0.56 8.41 9.07
N VAL A 79 0.03 9.38 9.78
CA VAL A 79 0.47 9.19 11.18
C VAL A 79 -0.72 8.92 12.09
N LEU A 80 -1.81 9.67 11.97
CA LEU A 80 -3.00 9.48 12.81
C LEU A 80 -3.61 8.08 12.61
N ILE A 81 -3.78 7.65 11.35
CA ILE A 81 -4.33 6.32 11.05
C ILE A 81 -3.38 5.23 11.52
N LEU A 82 -2.07 5.40 11.30
CA LEU A 82 -1.07 4.44 11.75
C LEU A 82 -1.10 4.26 13.28
N LEU A 83 -1.22 5.36 14.03
CA LEU A 83 -1.36 5.32 15.51
C LEU A 83 -2.64 4.59 15.93
N LEU A 84 -3.76 4.80 15.25
CA LEU A 84 -5.01 4.07 15.50
C LEU A 84 -4.85 2.57 15.25
N VAL A 85 -4.19 2.18 14.15
CA VAL A 85 -3.94 0.77 13.82
C VAL A 85 -2.99 0.12 14.83
N ILE A 86 -1.92 0.82 15.22
CA ILE A 86 -0.98 0.35 16.25
C ILE A 86 -1.73 0.16 17.58
N GLY A 87 -2.51 1.16 18.01
CA GLY A 87 -3.32 1.09 19.22
C GLY A 87 -4.27 -0.10 19.21
N GLY A 88 -5.02 -0.29 18.11
CA GLY A 88 -5.90 -1.44 17.92
C GLY A 88 -5.18 -2.79 17.97
N CYS A 89 -3.99 -2.88 17.35
CA CYS A 89 -3.16 -4.08 17.40
C CYS A 89 -2.69 -4.39 18.83
N LEU A 90 -2.27 -3.38 19.60
CA LEU A 90 -1.80 -3.55 20.96
C LEU A 90 -2.95 -3.93 21.91
N LEU A 91 -4.11 -3.29 21.78
CA LEU A 91 -5.32 -3.61 22.55
C LEU A 91 -5.83 -5.04 22.25
N THR A 92 -5.65 -5.53 21.05
CA THR A 92 -6.02 -6.90 20.65
C THR A 92 -4.89 -7.93 20.83
N HIS A 93 -3.83 -7.58 21.57
CA HIS A 93 -2.68 -8.45 21.85
C HIS A 93 -1.97 -8.96 20.59
N ARG A 94 -1.79 -8.11 19.56
CA ARG A 94 -1.12 -8.42 18.29
C ARG A 94 0.13 -7.56 18.05
N PRO A 95 1.13 -7.62 18.93
CA PRO A 95 2.32 -6.75 18.84
C PRO A 95 3.14 -6.99 17.56
N ARG A 96 3.18 -8.21 17.01
CA ARG A 96 3.87 -8.46 15.72
C ARG A 96 3.20 -7.70 14.56
N THR A 97 1.87 -7.61 14.56
CA THR A 97 1.13 -6.82 13.55
C THR A 97 1.33 -5.32 13.78
N ALA A 98 1.45 -4.86 15.03
CA ALA A 98 1.82 -3.47 15.32
C ALA A 98 3.21 -3.13 14.78
N VAL A 99 4.20 -4.02 14.96
CA VAL A 99 5.54 -3.87 14.34
C VAL A 99 5.45 -3.86 12.81
N LEU A 100 4.63 -4.74 12.22
CA LEU A 100 4.39 -4.75 10.78
C LEU A 100 3.79 -3.42 10.28
N ALA A 101 2.84 -2.84 11.02
CA ALA A 101 2.25 -1.56 10.67
C ALA A 101 3.32 -0.45 10.60
N VAL A 102 4.23 -0.39 11.57
CA VAL A 102 5.31 0.62 11.57
C VAL A 102 6.34 0.32 10.49
N VAL A 103 6.94 -0.87 10.54
CA VAL A 103 8.07 -1.23 9.68
C VAL A 103 7.62 -1.45 8.24
N GLY A 104 6.51 -2.16 8.03
CA GLY A 104 5.99 -2.48 6.70
C GLY A 104 5.52 -1.23 5.95
N CYS A 105 4.67 -0.40 6.57
CA CYS A 105 4.21 0.84 5.94
C CYS A 105 5.38 1.83 5.76
N GLY A 106 6.26 1.95 6.75
CA GLY A 106 7.45 2.81 6.65
C GLY A 106 8.39 2.39 5.52
N LEU A 107 8.68 1.09 5.38
CA LEU A 107 9.46 0.56 4.26
C LEU A 107 8.76 0.79 2.92
N THR A 108 7.45 0.61 2.86
CA THR A 108 6.69 0.81 1.62
C THR A 108 6.78 2.25 1.15
N VAL A 109 6.54 3.22 2.03
CA VAL A 109 6.67 4.65 1.72
C VAL A 109 8.13 5.01 1.41
N GLY A 110 9.09 4.50 2.18
CA GLY A 110 10.51 4.73 1.95
C GLY A 110 10.98 4.25 0.57
N VAL A 111 10.57 3.03 0.18
CA VAL A 111 10.90 2.47 -1.15
C VAL A 111 10.27 3.31 -2.27
N THR A 112 8.99 3.70 -2.16
CA THR A 112 8.37 4.56 -3.18
C THR A 112 9.07 5.92 -3.28
N SER A 113 9.49 6.49 -2.16
CA SER A 113 10.23 7.76 -2.14
C SER A 113 11.60 7.66 -2.83
N VAL A 114 12.31 6.55 -2.62
CA VAL A 114 13.60 6.29 -3.30
C VAL A 114 13.41 6.00 -4.79
N LEU A 115 12.36 5.29 -5.15
CA LEU A 115 12.08 4.96 -6.55
C LEU A 115 11.68 6.18 -7.39
N LYS A 116 11.08 7.21 -6.80
CA LYS A 116 10.70 8.45 -7.51
C LYS A 116 11.87 9.07 -8.29
N PRO A 117 12.99 9.44 -7.67
CA PRO A 117 14.12 9.99 -8.41
C PRO A 117 14.81 8.97 -9.32
N LEU A 118 14.78 7.67 -8.98
CA LEU A 118 15.40 6.64 -9.82
C LEU A 118 14.63 6.40 -11.12
N THR A 119 13.30 6.49 -11.09
CA THR A 119 12.47 6.39 -12.30
C THR A 119 12.42 7.71 -13.07
N GLY A 120 12.50 8.85 -12.39
CA GLY A 120 12.48 10.17 -13.02
C GLY A 120 11.19 10.46 -13.78
N ARG A 121 10.09 9.72 -13.52
CA ARG A 121 8.78 10.00 -14.12
C ARG A 121 8.20 11.25 -13.50
N THR A 122 7.74 12.19 -14.33
CA THR A 122 7.18 13.47 -13.85
C THR A 122 5.74 13.69 -14.30
N ILE A 123 5.01 14.46 -13.47
CA ILE A 123 3.69 15.02 -13.78
C ILE A 123 3.75 16.54 -13.57
N HIS A 124 2.93 17.32 -14.28
CA HIS A 124 2.94 18.80 -14.20
C HIS A 124 4.32 19.42 -14.39
N GLY A 125 5.11 18.84 -15.30
CA GLY A 125 6.44 19.33 -15.68
C GLY A 125 7.58 18.87 -14.79
N SER A 126 7.49 18.95 -13.46
CA SER A 126 8.65 18.69 -12.58
C SER A 126 8.38 17.80 -11.37
N TYR A 127 7.13 17.49 -11.04
CA TYR A 127 6.81 16.68 -9.86
C TYR A 127 7.04 15.19 -10.14
N LEU A 128 7.91 14.55 -9.36
CA LEU A 128 8.18 13.13 -9.45
C LEU A 128 6.94 12.30 -9.05
N SER A 129 6.42 11.51 -9.97
CA SER A 129 5.12 10.86 -9.81
C SER A 129 5.18 9.35 -9.53
N PHE A 130 6.08 8.58 -10.13
CA PHE A 130 6.10 7.12 -10.02
C PHE A 130 7.08 6.62 -8.96
N PRO A 131 6.66 5.66 -8.13
CA PRO A 131 5.28 5.19 -7.91
C PRO A 131 4.54 6.06 -6.89
N SER A 132 3.19 5.98 -6.84
CA SER A 132 2.38 6.70 -5.85
C SER A 132 2.65 6.24 -4.42
N GLY A 133 3.06 7.16 -3.56
CA GLY A 133 3.29 6.90 -2.14
C GLY A 133 2.00 6.71 -1.35
N HIS A 134 0.97 7.50 -1.64
CA HIS A 134 -0.34 7.45 -0.99
C HIS A 134 -1.03 6.10 -1.26
N THR A 135 -1.11 5.69 -2.53
CA THR A 135 -1.68 4.37 -2.88
C THR A 135 -0.89 3.22 -2.25
N ALA A 136 0.45 3.34 -2.22
CA ALA A 136 1.30 2.34 -1.57
C ALA A 136 1.01 2.25 -0.06
N PHE A 137 0.94 3.38 0.64
CA PHE A 137 0.62 3.43 2.07
C PHE A 137 -0.78 2.87 2.36
N ALA A 138 -1.82 3.32 1.65
CA ALA A 138 -3.19 2.86 1.85
C ALA A 138 -3.33 1.35 1.66
N THR A 139 -2.70 0.80 0.61
CA THR A 139 -2.67 -0.64 0.33
C THR A 139 -1.89 -1.41 1.39
N ALA A 140 -0.73 -0.90 1.83
CA ALA A 140 0.08 -1.51 2.88
C ALA A 140 -0.67 -1.60 4.21
N LEU A 141 -1.38 -0.53 4.56
CA LEU A 141 -2.19 -0.47 5.77
C LEU A 141 -3.37 -1.46 5.70
N ALA A 142 -4.04 -1.54 4.54
CA ALA A 142 -5.14 -2.48 4.31
C ALA A 142 -4.68 -3.94 4.41
N LEU A 143 -3.54 -4.29 3.82
CA LEU A 143 -2.93 -5.63 3.94
C LEU A 143 -2.60 -5.97 5.40
N THR A 144 -2.00 -5.02 6.11
CA THR A 144 -1.66 -5.17 7.53
C THR A 144 -2.91 -5.39 8.38
N GLY A 145 -3.96 -4.60 8.16
CA GLY A 145 -5.25 -4.75 8.83
C GLY A 145 -5.96 -6.07 8.48
N ALA A 146 -5.89 -6.49 7.21
CA ALA A 146 -6.48 -7.74 6.75
C ALA A 146 -5.89 -8.96 7.46
N TYR A 147 -4.59 -8.96 7.73
CA TYR A 147 -3.90 -10.06 8.43
C TYR A 147 -4.40 -10.27 9.86
N VAL A 148 -4.98 -9.25 10.50
CA VAL A 148 -5.56 -9.37 11.84
C VAL A 148 -6.67 -10.42 11.90
N LEU A 149 -7.56 -10.46 10.91
CA LEU A 149 -8.70 -11.38 10.86
C LEU A 149 -8.44 -12.64 10.04
N ALA A 150 -7.55 -12.58 9.05
CA ALA A 150 -7.29 -13.65 8.10
C ALA A 150 -6.94 -15.00 8.76
N GLY A 151 -6.24 -14.97 9.91
CA GLY A 151 -5.88 -16.19 10.65
C GLY A 151 -7.07 -16.96 11.25
N ARG A 152 -8.27 -16.37 11.26
CA ARG A 152 -9.52 -16.99 11.75
C ARG A 152 -10.42 -17.50 10.63
N LEU A 153 -10.03 -17.29 9.38
CA LEU A 153 -10.81 -17.61 8.21
C LEU A 153 -10.30 -18.88 7.52
N SER A 154 -11.15 -19.53 6.74
CA SER A 154 -10.71 -20.55 5.81
C SER A 154 -9.72 -19.95 4.79
N ARG A 155 -8.90 -20.77 4.14
CA ARG A 155 -7.89 -20.29 3.19
C ARG A 155 -8.49 -19.41 2.08
N PHE A 156 -9.59 -19.86 1.50
CA PHE A 156 -10.28 -19.12 0.44
C PHE A 156 -10.81 -17.77 0.96
N ALA A 157 -11.51 -17.77 2.08
CA ALA A 157 -12.04 -16.56 2.70
C ALA A 157 -10.92 -15.60 3.13
N ALA A 158 -9.80 -16.10 3.65
CA ALA A 158 -8.65 -15.28 4.04
C ALA A 158 -8.01 -14.58 2.82
N VAL A 159 -7.85 -15.31 1.71
CA VAL A 159 -7.33 -14.73 0.46
C VAL A 159 -8.29 -13.69 -0.09
N ALA A 160 -9.58 -14.00 -0.20
CA ALA A 160 -10.61 -13.10 -0.70
C ALA A 160 -10.71 -11.83 0.16
N TRP A 161 -10.70 -11.97 1.49
CA TRP A 161 -10.68 -10.86 2.44
C TRP A 161 -9.46 -9.95 2.25
N THR A 162 -8.27 -10.56 2.19
CA THR A 162 -7.02 -9.80 2.09
C THR A 162 -6.91 -9.06 0.76
N LEU A 163 -7.21 -9.73 -0.35
CA LEU A 163 -7.21 -9.10 -1.68
C LEU A 163 -8.33 -8.07 -1.81
N GLY A 164 -9.53 -8.36 -1.29
CA GLY A 164 -10.65 -7.43 -1.33
C GLY A 164 -10.33 -6.12 -0.63
N LEU A 165 -9.80 -6.17 0.60
CA LEU A 165 -9.40 -4.95 1.33
C LEU A 165 -8.27 -4.19 0.63
N ALA A 166 -7.25 -4.91 0.13
CA ALA A 166 -6.15 -4.27 -0.59
C ALA A 166 -6.65 -3.58 -1.86
N LEU A 167 -7.49 -4.24 -2.64
CA LEU A 167 -8.05 -3.70 -3.88
C LEU A 167 -8.96 -2.49 -3.61
N VAL A 168 -9.86 -2.59 -2.62
CA VAL A 168 -10.77 -1.47 -2.29
C VAL A 168 -9.97 -0.27 -1.80
N SER A 169 -9.06 -0.45 -0.86
CA SER A 169 -8.24 0.64 -0.32
C SER A 169 -7.33 1.25 -1.38
N GLY A 170 -6.64 0.41 -2.15
CA GLY A 170 -5.77 0.87 -3.23
C GLY A 170 -6.54 1.61 -4.33
N PHE A 171 -7.72 1.10 -4.72
CA PHE A 171 -8.57 1.74 -5.72
C PHE A 171 -9.14 3.08 -5.25
N LEU A 172 -9.64 3.17 -4.02
CA LEU A 172 -10.16 4.41 -3.46
C LEU A 172 -9.09 5.50 -3.42
N MET A 173 -7.88 5.16 -2.96
CA MET A 173 -6.77 6.11 -2.95
C MET A 173 -6.33 6.47 -4.39
N ALA A 174 -6.23 5.49 -5.29
CA ALA A 174 -5.91 5.74 -6.69
C ALA A 174 -6.93 6.66 -7.37
N TRP A 175 -8.22 6.43 -7.12
CA TRP A 175 -9.29 7.29 -7.62
C TRP A 175 -9.15 8.72 -7.10
N ALA A 176 -8.87 8.90 -5.81
CA ALA A 176 -8.68 10.22 -5.22
C ALA A 176 -7.49 10.95 -5.85
N GLU A 177 -6.32 10.31 -5.90
CA GLU A 177 -5.10 10.93 -6.43
C GLU A 177 -5.16 11.24 -7.94
N VAL A 178 -5.75 10.32 -8.73
CA VAL A 178 -5.96 10.57 -10.16
C VAL A 178 -7.00 11.67 -10.36
N GLY A 179 -8.11 11.63 -9.59
CA GLY A 179 -9.14 12.66 -9.64
C GLY A 179 -8.64 14.06 -9.25
N LEU A 180 -7.76 14.15 -8.27
CA LEU A 180 -7.11 15.40 -7.86
C LEU A 180 -5.94 15.81 -8.80
N GLY A 181 -5.63 14.98 -9.80
CA GLY A 181 -4.55 15.26 -10.75
C GLY A 181 -3.14 15.04 -10.19
N ALA A 182 -2.99 14.43 -9.01
CA ALA A 182 -1.69 14.25 -8.35
C ALA A 182 -0.83 13.16 -9.02
N HIS A 183 -1.46 12.14 -9.61
CA HIS A 183 -0.79 10.96 -10.17
C HIS A 183 -1.43 10.48 -11.47
N TYR A 184 -0.62 9.84 -12.32
CA TYR A 184 -1.17 9.01 -13.39
C TYR A 184 -1.74 7.69 -12.86
N PRO A 185 -2.76 7.09 -13.50
CA PRO A 185 -3.28 5.77 -13.12
C PRO A 185 -2.19 4.69 -12.96
N THR A 186 -1.20 4.66 -13.87
CA THR A 186 -0.10 3.70 -13.80
C THR A 186 0.86 3.94 -12.62
N ASP A 187 0.94 5.17 -12.09
CA ASP A 187 1.71 5.46 -10.85
C ASP A 187 1.04 4.82 -9.63
N THR A 188 -0.28 4.84 -9.59
CA THR A 188 -1.05 4.23 -8.50
C THR A 188 -0.98 2.69 -8.57
N ILE A 189 -0.99 2.10 -9.77
CA ILE A 189 -0.72 0.67 -9.96
C ILE A 189 0.69 0.32 -9.45
N GLY A 190 1.67 1.17 -9.71
CA GLY A 190 3.03 1.03 -9.16
C GLY A 190 3.05 1.07 -7.62
N GLY A 191 2.31 2.00 -7.01
CA GLY A 191 2.16 2.09 -5.56
C GLY A 191 1.49 0.86 -4.95
N PHE A 192 0.40 0.38 -5.56
CA PHE A 192 -0.26 -0.87 -5.18
C PHE A 192 0.70 -2.07 -5.25
N ALA A 193 1.45 -2.19 -6.34
CA ALA A 193 2.43 -3.25 -6.55
C ALA A 193 3.56 -3.20 -5.50
N ALA A 194 4.02 -2.01 -5.11
CA ALA A 194 5.02 -1.83 -4.05
C ALA A 194 4.53 -2.37 -2.71
N ALA A 195 3.28 -2.09 -2.32
CA ALA A 195 2.70 -2.62 -1.10
C ALA A 195 2.59 -4.15 -1.12
N LEU A 196 2.13 -4.73 -2.25
CA LEU A 196 2.09 -6.19 -2.42
C LEU A 196 3.48 -6.83 -2.32
N ALA A 197 4.51 -6.17 -2.83
CA ALA A 197 5.89 -6.67 -2.77
C ALA A 197 6.44 -6.65 -1.34
N ILE A 198 6.18 -5.58 -0.58
CA ILE A 198 6.90 -5.29 0.67
C ILE A 198 6.19 -5.90 1.88
N ILE A 199 4.87 -5.74 2.02
CA ILE A 199 4.16 -6.13 3.25
C ILE A 199 4.25 -7.64 3.55
N PRO A 200 4.01 -8.57 2.60
CA PRO A 200 4.14 -9.99 2.90
C PRO A 200 5.55 -10.41 3.28
N GLY A 201 6.56 -9.85 2.59
CA GLY A 201 7.97 -10.11 2.88
C GLY A 201 8.34 -9.63 4.29
N THR A 202 7.96 -8.40 4.63
CA THR A 202 8.20 -7.83 5.96
C THR A 202 7.52 -8.64 7.06
N ALA A 203 6.25 -9.01 6.86
CA ALA A 203 5.52 -9.84 7.82
C ALA A 203 6.17 -11.20 8.03
N TYR A 204 6.62 -11.86 6.96
CA TYR A 204 7.37 -13.11 7.02
C TYR A 204 8.67 -12.97 7.83
N TRP A 205 9.44 -11.90 7.58
CA TRP A 205 10.69 -11.66 8.28
C TRP A 205 10.49 -11.32 9.76
N ILE A 206 9.48 -10.53 10.13
CA ILE A 206 9.12 -10.26 11.51
C ILE A 206 8.85 -11.57 12.25
N ASP A 207 8.03 -12.45 11.68
CA ASP A 207 7.72 -13.74 12.28
C ASP A 207 8.98 -14.60 12.41
N ARG A 208 9.83 -14.62 11.41
CA ARG A 208 11.07 -15.41 11.44
C ARG A 208 12.04 -14.94 12.52
N ILE A 209 12.22 -13.63 12.68
CA ILE A 209 13.09 -13.06 13.71
C ILE A 209 12.56 -13.34 15.12
N VAL A 210 11.23 -13.29 15.30
CA VAL A 210 10.63 -13.50 16.62
C VAL A 210 10.58 -14.98 16.99
N ASP A 211 10.40 -15.89 16.03
CA ASP A 211 10.27 -17.33 16.27
C ASP A 211 11.65 -17.99 16.54
N HIS A 212 12.76 -17.33 16.19
CA HIS A 212 14.14 -17.72 16.49
C HIS A 212 14.70 -16.93 17.68
#